data_ea6a2fdb39e962fe3462ecbbf110eedd
#
_entry.id   ea6a2fdb39e962fe3462ecbbf110eedd
#
_cell.length_a   1.000
_cell.length_b   1.000
_cell.length_c   1.000
_cell.angle_alpha   90.00
_cell.angle_beta   90.00
_cell.angle_gamma   90.00
#
_symmetry.space_group_name_H-M   'P 1'
#
loop_
_entity.id
_entity.type
_entity.pdbx_description
1 polymer ?
#
loop_
_entity_poly.entity_id
_entity_poly.type
_entity_poly.pdbx_seq_one_letter_code
_entity_poly.pdbx_strand_id
1 'polypeptide(L)'
;MRHNILPFVIATAALIMVSFTHVRAQDPQFTQFYANPIYLNPAFAGSARCARFNFNYRNQWPAISGNFTTIAASYDQHVDALQGGIAVNAFQDYAGDGTLKTFYAGAAYAYQLAVTRKFSMRFGLQASYGQRSIDWSRLTFGDQIDARYGFIYNTQEAKPQETTRFFDVNAGILAYTDKFYGGVSVAHMTQPNEGFLGVSKLPFKITVHAGAVFQLNKRSKYVSPATISPNILFQMQQNFR
;
A
#
# COMPACT_ATOMS: atom_id res chain seq x y z
N MET A 1 -50.11 -16.43 9.71
CA MET A 1 -48.75 -16.70 9.21
C MET A 1 -47.76 -16.10 10.24
N ARG A 2 -47.11 -16.93 11.06
CA ARG A 2 -46.07 -16.49 11.99
C ARG A 2 -44.76 -16.39 11.18
N HIS A 3 -44.39 -15.18 10.82
CA HIS A 3 -43.05 -14.96 10.24
C HIS A 3 -42.00 -15.28 11.32
N ASN A 4 -41.16 -16.27 11.04
CA ASN A 4 -40.00 -16.58 11.89
C ASN A 4 -38.99 -15.41 11.81
N ILE A 5 -39.07 -14.49 12.79
CA ILE A 5 -38.17 -13.33 12.90
C ILE A 5 -36.77 -13.77 13.35
N LEU A 6 -36.64 -14.99 13.91
CA LEU A 6 -35.41 -15.53 14.47
C LEU A 6 -34.20 -15.54 13.48
N PRO A 7 -34.33 -15.99 12.20
CA PRO A 7 -33.21 -15.95 11.30
C PRO A 7 -32.76 -14.52 10.94
N PHE A 8 -33.69 -13.57 10.90
CA PHE A 8 -33.36 -12.17 10.65
C PHE A 8 -32.61 -11.54 11.83
N VAL A 9 -33.02 -11.84 13.07
CA VAL A 9 -32.35 -11.38 14.30
C VAL A 9 -30.94 -11.98 14.40
N ILE A 10 -30.75 -13.28 14.06
CA ILE A 10 -29.46 -13.94 14.07
C ILE A 10 -28.55 -13.33 13.00
N ALA A 11 -29.06 -13.08 11.80
CA ALA A 11 -28.28 -12.46 10.72
C ALA A 11 -27.87 -11.02 11.08
N THR A 12 -28.75 -10.24 11.69
CA THR A 12 -28.44 -8.87 12.13
C THR A 12 -27.45 -8.87 13.29
N ALA A 13 -27.58 -9.79 14.26
CA ALA A 13 -26.62 -9.94 15.35
C ALA A 13 -25.24 -10.38 14.85
N ALA A 14 -25.16 -11.29 13.88
CA ALA A 14 -23.93 -11.70 13.24
C ALA A 14 -23.28 -10.52 12.47
N LEU A 15 -24.07 -9.71 11.78
CA LEU A 15 -23.59 -8.52 11.08
C LEU A 15 -23.01 -7.47 12.05
N ILE A 16 -23.64 -7.27 13.20
CA ILE A 16 -23.19 -6.35 14.25
C ILE A 16 -21.90 -6.86 14.90
N MET A 17 -21.76 -8.16 15.14
CA MET A 17 -20.51 -8.74 15.71
C MET A 17 -19.30 -8.58 14.78
N VAL A 18 -19.48 -8.55 13.47
CA VAL A 18 -18.39 -8.31 12.50
C VAL A 18 -17.92 -6.84 12.52
N SER A 19 -18.72 -5.92 13.07
CA SER A 19 -18.43 -4.48 13.07
C SER A 19 -17.48 -4.02 14.18
N PHE A 20 -17.12 -4.87 15.14
CA PHE A 20 -16.17 -4.53 16.22
C PHE A 20 -14.72 -4.81 15.86
N THR A 21 -14.31 -4.54 14.63
CA THR A 21 -12.89 -4.55 14.26
C THR A 21 -12.23 -3.26 14.76
N HIS A 22 -11.19 -3.39 15.57
CA HIS A 22 -10.35 -2.26 15.95
C HIS A 22 -9.74 -1.64 14.69
N VAL A 23 -10.15 -0.42 14.36
CA VAL A 23 -9.54 0.36 13.27
C VAL A 23 -8.13 0.73 13.72
N ARG A 24 -7.12 0.27 13.00
CA ARG A 24 -5.72 0.66 13.21
C ARG A 24 -5.18 1.33 11.96
N ALA A 25 -4.08 2.06 12.12
CA ALA A 25 -3.42 2.73 11.00
C ALA A 25 -3.00 1.70 9.94
N GLN A 26 -3.34 1.99 8.70
CA GLN A 26 -2.98 1.18 7.52
C GLN A 26 -2.09 2.01 6.62
N ASP A 27 -1.29 1.32 5.80
CA ASP A 27 -0.51 1.96 4.75
C ASP A 27 -1.40 2.69 3.76
N PRO A 28 -0.87 3.73 3.08
CA PRO A 28 -1.57 4.39 1.98
C PRO A 28 -1.98 3.37 0.91
N GLN A 29 -3.22 3.48 0.45
CA GLN A 29 -3.75 2.63 -0.62
C GLN A 29 -4.06 3.47 -1.85
N PHE A 30 -3.74 2.95 -3.03
CA PHE A 30 -4.08 3.58 -4.30
C PHE A 30 -5.33 2.92 -4.87
N THR A 31 -6.33 3.73 -5.25
CA THR A 31 -7.56 3.24 -5.88
C THR A 31 -7.26 2.48 -7.18
N GLN A 32 -6.30 2.99 -7.97
CA GLN A 32 -5.78 2.33 -9.16
C GLN A 32 -4.50 1.55 -8.80
N PHE A 33 -4.63 0.47 -8.05
CA PHE A 33 -3.50 -0.31 -7.56
C PHE A 33 -2.57 -0.83 -8.67
N TYR A 34 -3.11 -1.13 -9.84
CA TYR A 34 -2.35 -1.59 -11.01
C TYR A 34 -1.45 -0.51 -11.63
N ALA A 35 -1.72 0.76 -11.35
CA ALA A 35 -0.90 1.89 -11.81
C ALA A 35 0.36 2.12 -10.96
N ASN A 36 0.52 1.42 -9.83
CA ASN A 36 1.72 1.45 -9.00
C ASN A 36 2.23 0.02 -8.71
N PRO A 37 2.73 -0.68 -9.74
CA PRO A 37 3.03 -2.11 -9.65
C PRO A 37 4.15 -2.43 -8.66
N ILE A 38 5.18 -1.60 -8.52
CA ILE A 38 6.30 -1.85 -7.61
C ILE A 38 5.85 -1.74 -6.14
N TYR A 39 4.96 -0.79 -5.83
CA TYR A 39 4.36 -0.67 -4.51
C TYR A 39 3.45 -1.87 -4.18
N LEU A 40 2.76 -2.41 -5.19
CA LEU A 40 1.87 -3.56 -5.04
C LEU A 40 2.63 -4.85 -4.75
N ASN A 41 3.68 -5.11 -5.55
CA ASN A 41 4.48 -6.34 -5.46
C ASN A 41 5.85 -6.11 -6.11
N PRO A 42 6.96 -6.29 -5.38
CA PRO A 42 8.31 -6.11 -5.92
C PRO A 42 8.64 -7.06 -7.09
N ALA A 43 7.93 -8.17 -7.24
CA ALA A 43 8.09 -9.09 -8.38
C ALA A 43 7.71 -8.48 -9.74
N PHE A 44 7.04 -7.30 -9.76
CA PHE A 44 6.80 -6.56 -11.00
C PHE A 44 8.02 -5.82 -11.53
N ALA A 45 9.13 -5.74 -10.79
CA ALA A 45 10.32 -5.03 -11.23
C ALA A 45 10.81 -5.57 -12.60
N GLY A 46 10.87 -4.69 -13.63
CA GLY A 46 11.24 -5.05 -14.99
C GLY A 46 10.25 -5.97 -15.72
N SER A 47 9.00 -6.06 -15.29
CA SER A 47 7.98 -6.90 -15.93
C SER A 47 7.58 -6.40 -17.33
N ALA A 48 7.70 -5.12 -17.60
CA ALA A 48 7.33 -4.51 -18.88
C ALA A 48 8.35 -4.73 -19.99
N ARG A 49 9.53 -5.34 -19.75
CA ARG A 49 10.66 -5.51 -20.66
C ARG A 49 11.24 -4.23 -21.27
N CYS A 50 10.67 -3.09 -20.99
CA CYS A 50 11.18 -1.77 -21.33
C CYS A 50 11.34 -0.95 -20.05
N ALA A 51 12.08 0.15 -20.12
CA ALA A 51 12.11 1.13 -19.06
C ALA A 51 10.71 1.68 -18.84
N ARG A 52 10.22 1.63 -17.60
CA ARG A 52 8.91 2.14 -17.21
C ARG A 52 9.06 3.12 -16.06
N PHE A 53 8.42 4.26 -16.19
CA PHE A 53 8.30 5.26 -15.14
C PHE A 53 6.83 5.41 -14.76
N ASN A 54 6.53 5.33 -13.47
CA ASN A 54 5.18 5.55 -12.95
C ASN A 54 5.21 6.71 -11.96
N PHE A 55 4.22 7.56 -12.07
CA PHE A 55 3.96 8.64 -11.12
C PHE A 55 2.50 8.59 -10.69
N ASN A 56 2.27 8.60 -9.38
CA ASN A 56 0.94 8.52 -8.80
C ASN A 56 0.75 9.65 -7.79
N TYR A 57 -0.37 10.34 -7.89
CA TYR A 57 -0.82 11.33 -6.93
C TYR A 57 -2.20 10.95 -6.44
N ARG A 58 -2.37 10.91 -5.13
CA ARG A 58 -3.66 10.67 -4.50
C ARG A 58 -3.92 11.75 -3.46
N ASN A 59 -5.10 12.36 -3.54
CA ASN A 59 -5.61 13.23 -2.50
C ASN A 59 -6.93 12.67 -2.00
N GLN A 60 -7.00 12.36 -0.73
CA GLN A 60 -8.21 11.81 -0.08
C GLN A 60 -8.82 12.87 0.80
N TRP A 61 -10.14 13.09 0.62
CA TRP A 61 -10.94 14.08 1.34
C TRP A 61 -10.45 15.52 1.21
N PRO A 62 -10.26 16.04 -0.01
CA PRO A 62 -9.67 17.37 -0.23
C PRO A 62 -10.50 18.51 0.34
N ALA A 63 -11.81 18.30 0.58
CA ALA A 63 -12.71 19.29 1.13
C ALA A 63 -12.78 19.31 2.67
N ILE A 64 -12.07 18.43 3.34
CA ILE A 64 -12.06 18.31 4.80
C ILE A 64 -10.67 18.74 5.31
N SER A 65 -10.63 19.51 6.39
CA SER A 65 -9.39 19.79 7.13
C SER A 65 -8.74 18.49 7.59
N GLY A 66 -7.42 18.39 7.47
CA GLY A 66 -6.70 17.17 7.81
C GLY A 66 -6.67 16.12 6.70
N ASN A 67 -6.72 16.56 5.44
CA ASN A 67 -6.67 15.70 4.26
C ASN A 67 -5.43 14.78 4.23
N PHE A 68 -5.52 13.73 3.41
CA PHE A 68 -4.41 12.80 3.17
C PHE A 68 -3.92 12.96 1.74
N THR A 69 -2.64 13.23 1.58
CA THR A 69 -2.01 13.37 0.26
C THR A 69 -0.84 12.42 0.13
N THR A 70 -0.91 11.53 -0.85
CA THR A 70 0.16 10.57 -1.15
C THR A 70 0.71 10.83 -2.55
N ILE A 71 2.02 10.95 -2.66
CA ILE A 71 2.76 11.09 -3.92
C ILE A 71 3.69 9.90 -4.03
N ALA A 72 3.67 9.19 -5.13
CA ALA A 72 4.56 8.05 -5.37
C ALA A 72 5.16 8.12 -6.76
N ALA A 73 6.43 7.75 -6.85
CA ALA A 73 7.15 7.60 -8.10
C ALA A 73 7.91 6.28 -8.10
N SER A 74 7.97 5.63 -9.24
CA SER A 74 8.79 4.42 -9.42
C SER A 74 9.37 4.35 -10.82
N TYR A 75 10.54 3.75 -10.90
CA TYR A 75 11.21 3.41 -12.15
C TYR A 75 11.58 1.95 -12.11
N ASP A 76 11.33 1.23 -13.20
CA ASP A 76 11.75 -0.16 -13.33
C ASP A 76 12.21 -0.48 -14.76
N GLN A 77 13.14 -1.42 -14.86
CA GLN A 77 13.71 -1.87 -16.13
C GLN A 77 14.08 -3.34 -16.06
N HIS A 78 13.85 -4.05 -17.16
CA HIS A 78 14.39 -5.39 -17.36
C HIS A 78 15.87 -5.33 -17.71
N VAL A 79 16.66 -6.24 -17.12
CA VAL A 79 18.10 -6.36 -17.35
C VAL A 79 18.41 -7.82 -17.68
N ASP A 80 18.65 -8.12 -18.96
CA ASP A 80 18.88 -9.49 -19.44
C ASP A 80 20.08 -10.17 -18.76
N ALA A 81 21.15 -9.42 -18.50
CA ALA A 81 22.36 -9.92 -17.81
C ALA A 81 22.06 -10.41 -16.38
N LEU A 82 21.02 -9.88 -15.73
CA LEU A 82 20.58 -10.29 -14.40
C LEU A 82 19.44 -11.31 -14.43
N GLN A 83 19.02 -11.76 -15.61
CA GLN A 83 17.88 -12.65 -15.80
C GLN A 83 16.62 -12.17 -15.05
N GLY A 84 16.39 -10.85 -15.04
CA GLY A 84 15.34 -10.26 -14.24
C GLY A 84 15.17 -8.77 -14.45
N GLY A 85 14.69 -8.08 -13.46
CA GLY A 85 14.51 -6.64 -13.49
C GLY A 85 14.89 -5.96 -12.19
N ILE A 86 15.28 -4.72 -12.32
CA ILE A 86 15.56 -3.81 -11.21
C ILE A 86 14.50 -2.73 -11.14
N ALA A 87 14.22 -2.24 -9.96
CA ALA A 87 13.35 -1.10 -9.76
C ALA A 87 13.83 -0.24 -8.60
N VAL A 88 13.49 1.04 -8.68
CA VAL A 88 13.56 1.99 -7.56
C VAL A 88 12.21 2.64 -7.40
N ASN A 89 11.81 2.91 -6.18
CA ASN A 89 10.58 3.60 -5.89
C ASN A 89 10.74 4.52 -4.68
N ALA A 90 9.96 5.57 -4.66
CA ALA A 90 9.82 6.43 -3.50
C ALA A 90 8.36 6.85 -3.37
N PHE A 91 7.89 7.01 -2.14
CA PHE A 91 6.63 7.68 -1.89
C PHE A 91 6.71 8.59 -0.67
N GLN A 92 5.90 9.62 -0.68
CA GLN A 92 5.70 10.56 0.40
C GLN A 92 4.21 10.61 0.72
N ASP A 93 3.88 10.36 1.97
CA ASP A 93 2.52 10.46 2.50
C ASP A 93 2.42 11.58 3.52
N TYR A 94 1.39 12.39 3.39
CA TYR A 94 1.05 13.50 4.28
C TYR A 94 -0.31 13.23 4.89
N ALA A 95 -0.39 13.17 6.21
CA ALA A 95 -1.62 13.02 6.95
C ALA A 95 -1.85 14.24 7.86
N GLY A 96 -3.11 14.66 8.01
CA GLY A 96 -3.46 15.78 8.87
C GLY A 96 -2.85 17.12 8.40
N ASP A 97 -3.04 17.49 7.13
CA ASP A 97 -2.45 18.69 6.52
C ASP A 97 -0.91 18.76 6.66
N GLY A 98 -0.26 17.59 6.65
CA GLY A 98 1.19 17.48 6.79
C GLY A 98 1.70 17.52 8.23
N THR A 99 0.85 17.35 9.22
CA THR A 99 1.26 17.16 10.61
C THR A 99 2.05 15.88 10.79
N LEU A 100 1.64 14.80 10.13
CA LEU A 100 2.37 13.54 10.04
C LEU A 100 2.86 13.34 8.62
N LYS A 101 4.15 13.09 8.46
CA LYS A 101 4.80 12.84 7.17
C LYS A 101 5.49 11.49 7.20
N THR A 102 5.24 10.68 6.19
CA THR A 102 5.90 9.39 6.04
C THR A 102 6.59 9.34 4.67
N PHE A 103 7.88 9.13 4.66
CA PHE A 103 8.69 8.98 3.45
C PHE A 103 9.23 7.57 3.37
N TYR A 104 9.15 6.97 2.19
CA TYR A 104 9.79 5.70 1.87
C TYR A 104 10.56 5.82 0.57
N ALA A 105 11.75 5.22 0.55
CA ALA A 105 12.51 4.99 -0.67
C ALA A 105 13.05 3.57 -0.66
N GLY A 106 12.93 2.87 -1.79
CA GLY A 106 13.31 1.47 -1.89
C GLY A 106 13.91 1.10 -3.23
N ALA A 107 14.69 0.03 -3.21
CA ALA A 107 15.22 -0.63 -4.39
C ALA A 107 14.76 -2.08 -4.40
N ALA A 108 14.35 -2.58 -5.56
CA ALA A 108 13.86 -3.93 -5.75
C ALA A 108 14.60 -4.63 -6.87
N TYR A 109 14.75 -5.93 -6.73
CA TYR A 109 15.20 -6.84 -7.76
C TYR A 109 14.19 -7.97 -7.90
N ALA A 110 13.87 -8.35 -9.15
CA ALA A 110 13.00 -9.49 -9.43
C ALA A 110 13.67 -10.45 -10.40
N TYR A 111 13.95 -11.66 -9.94
CA TYR A 111 14.44 -12.75 -10.78
C TYR A 111 13.31 -13.35 -11.60
N GLN A 112 13.53 -13.59 -12.89
CA GLN A 112 12.57 -14.20 -13.79
C GLN A 112 12.93 -15.64 -14.09
N LEU A 113 12.00 -16.56 -13.81
CA LEU A 113 12.11 -17.99 -14.13
C LEU A 113 11.11 -18.33 -15.24
N ALA A 114 11.60 -18.65 -16.42
CA ALA A 114 10.78 -19.18 -17.51
C ALA A 114 10.56 -20.69 -17.29
N VAL A 115 9.39 -21.07 -16.78
CA VAL A 115 9.06 -22.47 -16.49
C VAL A 115 8.69 -23.21 -17.78
N THR A 116 7.87 -22.56 -18.63
CA THR A 116 7.54 -23.05 -19.96
C THR A 116 7.52 -21.89 -20.95
N ARG A 117 7.35 -22.18 -22.26
CA ARG A 117 7.21 -21.12 -23.28
C ARG A 117 6.04 -20.16 -23.05
N LYS A 118 5.04 -20.56 -22.27
CA LYS A 118 3.81 -19.76 -22.01
C LYS A 118 3.62 -19.39 -20.54
N PHE A 119 4.43 -19.92 -19.63
CA PHE A 119 4.28 -19.69 -18.20
C PHE A 119 5.61 -19.27 -17.60
N SER A 120 5.62 -18.14 -16.93
CA SER A 120 6.78 -17.60 -16.23
C SER A 120 6.44 -17.21 -14.80
N MET A 121 7.42 -17.34 -13.93
CA MET A 121 7.34 -16.87 -12.54
C MET A 121 8.40 -15.81 -12.29
N ARG A 122 8.12 -14.91 -11.37
CA ARG A 122 9.07 -13.90 -10.91
C ARG A 122 9.09 -13.87 -9.39
N PHE A 123 10.29 -13.74 -8.84
CA PHE A 123 10.53 -13.66 -7.41
C PHE A 123 11.19 -12.31 -7.14
N GLY A 124 10.50 -11.46 -6.40
CA GLY A 124 10.94 -10.11 -6.10
C GLY A 124 11.33 -9.95 -4.65
N LEU A 125 12.41 -9.23 -4.42
CA LEU A 125 12.84 -8.73 -3.12
C LEU A 125 13.04 -7.22 -3.21
N GLN A 126 12.67 -6.51 -2.16
CA GLN A 126 12.83 -5.06 -2.05
C GLN A 126 13.37 -4.72 -0.67
N ALA A 127 14.38 -3.88 -0.64
CA ALA A 127 14.86 -3.23 0.58
C ALA A 127 14.43 -1.77 0.53
N SER A 128 13.92 -1.26 1.65
CA SER A 128 13.38 0.09 1.75
C SER A 128 13.89 0.79 3.00
N TYR A 129 14.10 2.09 2.88
CA TYR A 129 14.33 3.01 3.97
C TYR A 129 13.05 3.79 4.21
N GLY A 130 12.60 3.83 5.46
CA GLY A 130 11.44 4.59 5.91
C GLY A 130 11.84 5.68 6.89
N GLN A 131 11.21 6.84 6.75
CA GLN A 131 11.31 7.94 7.69
C GLN A 131 9.91 8.46 7.98
N ARG A 132 9.57 8.51 9.27
CA ARG A 132 8.31 9.07 9.74
C ARG A 132 8.60 10.27 10.61
N SER A 133 7.94 11.40 10.37
CA SER A 133 8.12 12.63 11.12
C SER A 133 6.79 13.24 11.49
N ILE A 134 6.74 13.83 12.68
CA ILE A 134 5.58 14.53 13.23
C ILE A 134 5.94 15.96 13.60
N ASP A 135 5.07 16.89 13.23
CA ASP A 135 5.21 18.28 13.60
C ASP A 135 4.41 18.55 14.87
N TRP A 136 5.09 18.53 16.01
CA TRP A 136 4.47 18.75 17.33
C TRP A 136 3.86 20.14 17.48
N SER A 137 4.32 21.14 16.73
CA SER A 137 3.82 22.50 16.83
C SER A 137 2.39 22.66 16.30
N ARG A 138 1.94 21.71 15.47
CA ARG A 138 0.58 21.67 14.91
C ARG A 138 -0.41 20.88 15.76
N LEU A 139 0.07 20.24 16.82
CA LEU A 139 -0.78 19.49 17.73
C LEU A 139 -1.22 20.37 18.88
N THR A 140 -2.44 20.15 19.35
CA THR A 140 -3.01 20.77 20.53
C THR A 140 -3.20 19.73 21.62
N PHE A 141 -2.86 20.09 22.85
CA PHE A 141 -2.92 19.21 24.00
C PHE A 141 -3.96 19.68 25.01
N GLY A 142 -4.47 18.76 25.81
CA GLY A 142 -5.53 19.05 26.78
C GLY A 142 -5.10 20.05 27.86
N ASP A 143 -3.81 20.09 28.22
CA ASP A 143 -3.21 21.02 29.20
C ASP A 143 -3.17 22.49 28.72
N GLN A 144 -3.38 22.71 27.43
CA GLN A 144 -3.44 24.05 26.83
C GLN A 144 -4.82 24.70 26.95
N ILE A 145 -5.84 23.95 27.35
CA ILE A 145 -7.24 24.39 27.34
C ILE A 145 -7.64 24.98 28.69
N ASP A 146 -8.03 26.24 28.70
CA ASP A 146 -8.78 26.84 29.78
C ASP A 146 -10.28 26.64 29.58
N ALA A 147 -11.03 26.28 30.64
CA ALA A 147 -12.46 26.00 30.55
C ALA A 147 -13.29 27.21 30.08
N ARG A 148 -12.79 28.43 30.22
CA ARG A 148 -13.48 29.67 29.88
C ARG A 148 -12.90 30.38 28.67
N TYR A 149 -11.59 30.30 28.48
CA TYR A 149 -10.86 31.08 27.47
C TYR A 149 -10.30 30.26 26.33
N GLY A 150 -10.46 28.92 26.33
CA GLY A 150 -9.97 28.03 25.29
C GLY A 150 -8.46 27.79 25.35
N PHE A 151 -7.77 27.71 24.23
CA PHE A 151 -6.35 27.41 24.14
C PHE A 151 -5.48 28.63 24.47
N ILE A 152 -5.12 28.81 25.74
CA ILE A 152 -4.32 29.95 26.23
C ILE A 152 -3.02 29.56 26.89
N TYR A 153 -2.84 28.31 27.30
CA TYR A 153 -1.65 27.85 28.00
C TYR A 153 -0.62 27.24 27.05
N ASN A 154 0.64 27.30 27.43
CA ASN A 154 1.68 26.54 26.76
C ASN A 154 1.70 25.12 27.30
N THR A 155 1.79 24.13 26.41
CA THR A 155 1.85 22.73 26.82
C THR A 155 3.13 22.42 27.60
N GLN A 156 2.98 21.64 28.66
CA GLN A 156 4.08 21.06 29.45
C GLN A 156 4.35 19.59 29.05
N GLU A 157 3.56 19.07 28.10
CA GLU A 157 3.78 17.71 27.60
C GLU A 157 5.16 17.55 26.98
N ALA A 158 5.81 16.44 27.32
CA ALA A 158 7.11 16.11 26.75
C ALA A 158 6.97 15.92 25.23
N LYS A 159 7.78 16.67 24.46
CA LYS A 159 7.89 16.51 23.00
C LYS A 159 8.97 15.47 22.72
N PRO A 160 8.59 14.23 22.42
CA PRO A 160 9.57 13.20 22.11
C PRO A 160 10.20 13.43 20.74
N GLN A 161 10.96 12.46 20.27
CA GLN A 161 11.64 12.51 18.99
C GLN A 161 10.67 12.86 17.84
N GLU A 162 11.01 13.89 17.08
CA GLU A 162 10.18 14.34 15.93
C GLU A 162 10.28 13.41 14.72
N THR A 163 11.32 12.60 14.65
CA THR A 163 11.59 11.78 13.45
C THR A 163 12.07 10.38 13.85
N THR A 164 11.37 9.37 13.36
CA THR A 164 11.76 7.96 13.46
C THR A 164 12.23 7.47 12.10
N ARG A 165 13.31 6.69 12.06
CA ARG A 165 13.90 6.11 10.85
C ARG A 165 14.01 4.61 11.00
N PHE A 166 13.75 3.89 9.93
CA PHE A 166 13.79 2.43 9.96
C PHE A 166 14.07 1.84 8.58
N PHE A 167 14.48 0.57 8.58
CA PHE A 167 14.64 -0.22 7.37
C PHE A 167 13.56 -1.31 7.31
N ASP A 168 13.14 -1.60 6.10
CA ASP A 168 12.10 -2.58 5.84
C ASP A 168 12.44 -3.44 4.63
N VAL A 169 11.94 -4.69 4.65
CA VAL A 169 12.14 -5.66 3.58
C VAL A 169 10.79 -6.19 3.13
N ASN A 170 10.58 -6.19 1.82
CA ASN A 170 9.39 -6.72 1.18
C ASN A 170 9.77 -7.84 0.23
N ALA A 171 8.93 -8.86 0.11
CA ALA A 171 9.10 -9.95 -0.82
C ALA A 171 7.82 -10.21 -1.61
N GLY A 172 7.96 -10.78 -2.80
CA GLY A 172 6.80 -11.12 -3.60
C GLY A 172 7.07 -12.16 -4.67
N ILE A 173 6.01 -12.81 -5.08
CA ILE A 173 5.98 -13.79 -6.15
C ILE A 173 4.91 -13.36 -7.14
N LEU A 174 5.22 -13.47 -8.42
CA LEU A 174 4.31 -13.20 -9.52
C LEU A 174 4.40 -14.37 -10.51
N ALA A 175 3.26 -14.95 -10.84
CA ALA A 175 3.11 -15.95 -11.89
C ALA A 175 2.27 -15.37 -13.01
N TYR A 176 2.67 -15.56 -14.26
CA TYR A 176 1.94 -15.01 -15.39
C TYR A 176 2.04 -15.85 -16.65
N THR A 177 1.00 -15.72 -17.46
CA THR A 177 0.88 -16.25 -18.80
C THR A 177 0.53 -15.10 -19.77
N ASP A 178 0.30 -15.41 -21.03
CA ASP A 178 -0.14 -14.39 -22.02
C ASP A 178 -1.49 -13.74 -21.67
N LYS A 179 -2.34 -14.41 -20.89
CA LYS A 179 -3.71 -13.97 -20.61
C LYS A 179 -3.99 -13.75 -19.13
N PHE A 180 -3.32 -14.47 -18.24
CA PHE A 180 -3.59 -14.47 -16.80
C PHE A 180 -2.34 -14.13 -16.03
N TYR A 181 -2.50 -13.41 -14.94
CA TYR A 181 -1.45 -13.21 -13.97
C TYR A 181 -2.02 -13.28 -12.56
N GLY A 182 -1.18 -13.67 -11.60
CA GLY A 182 -1.51 -13.67 -10.20
C GLY A 182 -0.26 -13.61 -9.37
N GLY A 183 -0.34 -12.98 -8.21
CA GLY A 183 0.80 -12.82 -7.34
C GLY A 183 0.43 -12.63 -5.89
N VAL A 184 1.42 -12.87 -5.05
CA VAL A 184 1.35 -12.64 -3.61
C VAL A 184 2.57 -11.82 -3.21
N SER A 185 2.39 -10.84 -2.36
CA SER A 185 3.48 -10.10 -1.74
C SER A 185 3.27 -9.95 -0.23
N VAL A 186 4.39 -9.90 0.47
CA VAL A 186 4.45 -9.62 1.90
C VAL A 186 5.32 -8.40 2.08
N ALA A 187 4.76 -7.33 2.63
CA ALA A 187 5.48 -6.14 3.03
C ALA A 187 5.67 -6.10 4.54
N HIS A 188 6.63 -5.28 4.98
CA HIS A 188 6.97 -5.06 6.38
C HIS A 188 7.45 -6.34 7.09
N MET A 189 8.28 -7.14 6.39
CA MET A 189 8.79 -8.41 6.94
C MET A 189 9.67 -8.20 8.19
N THR A 190 10.31 -7.06 8.29
CA THR A 190 11.14 -6.69 9.46
C THR A 190 10.33 -6.17 10.64
N GLN A 191 9.02 -5.88 10.43
CA GLN A 191 8.15 -5.26 11.43
C GLN A 191 8.83 -4.09 12.15
N PRO A 192 9.28 -3.06 11.40
CA PRO A 192 10.04 -1.97 11.98
C PRO A 192 9.22 -1.20 13.02
N ASN A 193 9.91 -0.63 13.99
CA ASN A 193 9.28 0.26 14.95
C ASN A 193 9.18 1.67 14.37
N GLU A 194 7.97 2.18 14.22
CA GLU A 194 7.67 3.52 13.72
C GLU A 194 7.11 4.47 14.80
N GLY A 195 7.11 4.01 16.05
CA GLY A 195 6.54 4.78 17.17
C GLY A 195 7.41 5.99 17.56
N PHE A 196 6.75 7.08 17.96
CA PHE A 196 7.39 8.29 18.51
C PHE A 196 7.44 8.27 20.03
N LEU A 197 6.42 7.72 20.69
CA LEU A 197 6.24 7.72 22.15
C LEU A 197 6.53 6.35 22.78
N GLY A 198 6.70 5.31 21.97
CA GLY A 198 6.90 3.96 22.44
C GLY A 198 7.06 2.97 21.29
N VAL A 199 7.01 1.68 21.60
CA VAL A 199 7.14 0.63 20.60
C VAL A 199 5.83 0.50 19.83
N SER A 200 5.84 0.87 18.56
CA SER A 200 4.75 0.69 17.61
C SER A 200 5.27 -0.05 16.39
N LYS A 201 5.20 -1.36 16.41
CA LYS A 201 5.66 -2.20 15.30
C LYS A 201 4.67 -2.15 14.14
N LEU A 202 5.18 -1.87 12.95
CA LEU A 202 4.42 -1.93 11.71
C LEU A 202 4.09 -3.39 11.38
N PRO A 203 2.81 -3.78 11.29
CA PRO A 203 2.44 -5.17 11.07
C PRO A 203 2.68 -5.61 9.62
N PHE A 204 2.85 -6.91 9.41
CA PHE A 204 2.89 -7.49 8.07
C PHE A 204 1.68 -7.07 7.25
N LYS A 205 1.95 -6.75 5.98
CA LYS A 205 0.91 -6.53 4.98
C LYS A 205 1.01 -7.61 3.91
N ILE A 206 -0.01 -8.44 3.83
CA ILE A 206 -0.14 -9.47 2.82
C ILE A 206 -1.04 -8.95 1.71
N THR A 207 -0.56 -9.03 0.49
CA THR A 207 -1.30 -8.62 -0.70
C THR A 207 -1.40 -9.80 -1.66
N VAL A 208 -2.62 -10.15 -2.06
CA VAL A 208 -2.90 -11.13 -3.10
C VAL A 208 -3.60 -10.41 -4.24
N HIS A 209 -3.09 -10.58 -5.44
CA HIS A 209 -3.68 -9.96 -6.61
C HIS A 209 -3.73 -10.94 -7.78
N ALA A 210 -4.75 -10.81 -8.60
CA ALA A 210 -4.90 -11.56 -9.82
C ALA A 210 -5.59 -10.73 -10.89
N GLY A 211 -5.31 -11.04 -12.15
CA GLY A 211 -5.96 -10.38 -13.26
C GLY A 211 -5.89 -11.21 -14.53
N ALA A 212 -6.70 -10.80 -15.50
CA ALA A 212 -6.73 -11.40 -16.83
C ALA A 212 -6.81 -10.32 -17.89
N VAL A 213 -6.32 -10.62 -19.09
CA VAL A 213 -6.39 -9.74 -20.25
C VAL A 213 -7.10 -10.46 -21.38
N PHE A 214 -8.27 -9.98 -21.78
CA PHE A 214 -9.06 -10.51 -22.87
C PHE A 214 -9.09 -9.53 -24.03
N GLN A 215 -8.76 -10.03 -25.23
CA GLN A 215 -8.87 -9.23 -26.45
C GLN A 215 -10.32 -9.34 -26.97
N LEU A 216 -10.98 -8.20 -27.16
CA LEU A 216 -12.35 -8.13 -27.64
C LEU A 216 -12.43 -8.21 -29.18
N ASN A 217 -11.41 -7.69 -29.88
CA ASN A 217 -11.36 -7.65 -31.33
C ASN A 217 -10.16 -8.41 -31.87
N LYS A 218 -10.27 -8.94 -33.07
CA LYS A 218 -9.14 -9.52 -33.79
C LYS A 218 -8.08 -8.44 -34.06
N ARG A 219 -6.80 -8.80 -33.88
CA ARG A 219 -5.67 -7.91 -34.18
C ARG A 219 -5.72 -7.52 -35.67
N SER A 220 -5.76 -6.23 -35.98
CA SER A 220 -5.60 -5.67 -37.30
C SER A 220 -4.23 -5.05 -37.45
N LYS A 221 -3.74 -4.97 -38.71
CA LYS A 221 -2.44 -4.34 -38.98
C LYS A 221 -2.40 -2.86 -38.61
N TYR A 222 -3.55 -2.19 -38.58
CA TYR A 222 -3.67 -0.74 -38.42
C TYR A 222 -4.35 -0.30 -37.12
N VAL A 223 -4.91 -1.25 -36.36
CA VAL A 223 -5.67 -0.91 -35.14
C VAL A 223 -5.27 -1.85 -34.02
N SER A 224 -4.88 -1.28 -32.90
CA SER A 224 -4.63 -2.04 -31.67
C SER A 224 -5.94 -2.69 -31.20
N PRO A 225 -5.92 -3.98 -30.81
CA PRO A 225 -7.13 -4.64 -30.33
C PRO A 225 -7.63 -3.98 -29.04
N ALA A 226 -8.94 -3.79 -28.95
CA ALA A 226 -9.57 -3.42 -27.68
C ALA A 226 -9.41 -4.57 -26.68
N THR A 227 -9.05 -4.26 -25.45
CA THR A 227 -8.86 -5.24 -24.39
C THR A 227 -9.69 -4.90 -23.18
N ILE A 228 -10.18 -5.94 -22.48
CA ILE A 228 -10.77 -5.83 -21.16
C ILE A 228 -9.87 -6.57 -20.16
N SER A 229 -9.57 -5.93 -19.06
CA SER A 229 -8.64 -6.46 -18.04
C SER A 229 -9.27 -6.42 -16.65
N PRO A 230 -10.06 -7.45 -16.27
CA PRO A 230 -10.55 -7.56 -14.91
C PRO A 230 -9.39 -7.86 -13.95
N ASN A 231 -9.39 -7.17 -12.82
CA ASN A 231 -8.39 -7.32 -11.78
C ASN A 231 -9.05 -7.46 -10.41
N ILE A 232 -8.49 -8.32 -9.57
CA ILE A 232 -8.91 -8.53 -8.19
C ILE A 232 -7.73 -8.26 -7.27
N LEU A 233 -7.99 -7.56 -6.18
CA LEU A 233 -7.02 -7.26 -5.13
C LEU A 233 -7.62 -7.68 -3.78
N PHE A 234 -6.85 -8.42 -3.00
CA PHE A 234 -7.09 -8.67 -1.59
C PHE A 234 -5.87 -8.22 -0.79
N GLN A 235 -6.09 -7.40 0.22
CA GLN A 235 -5.04 -6.93 1.12
C GLN A 235 -5.46 -7.16 2.56
N MET A 236 -4.49 -7.61 3.35
CA MET A 236 -4.64 -7.78 4.78
C MET A 236 -3.41 -7.20 5.46
N GLN A 237 -3.64 -6.29 6.40
CA GLN A 237 -2.60 -5.74 7.23
C GLN A 237 -3.05 -5.86 8.68
N GLN A 238 -2.23 -6.50 9.50
CA GLN A 238 -2.45 -6.79 10.90
C GLN A 238 -3.07 -8.15 11.23
N ASN A 239 -2.70 -8.65 12.43
CA ASN A 239 -3.34 -9.81 13.05
C ASN A 239 -4.75 -9.44 13.51
N PHE A 240 -5.73 -10.05 12.91
CA PHE A 240 -7.04 -10.22 13.53
C PHE A 240 -6.85 -11.20 14.70
N ARG A 241 -6.92 -10.71 15.91
CA ARG A 241 -7.13 -11.49 17.13
C ARG A 241 -8.48 -11.13 17.69
#